data_6ca1c692473776f1c61252bf8693ab00
#
_entry.id   6ca1c692473776f1c61252bf8693ab00
#
_cell.length_a   1.000
_cell.length_b   1.000
_cell.length_c   1.000
_cell.angle_alpha   90.00
_cell.angle_beta   90.00
_cell.angle_gamma   90.00
#
_symmetry.space_group_name_H-M   'P 1'
#
loop_
_entity.id
_entity.type
_entity.pdbx_description
1 polymer ?
#
loop_
_entity_poly.entity_id
_entity_poly.type
_entity_poly.pdbx_seq_one_letter_code
_entity_poly.pdbx_strand_id
1 'polypeptide(L)'
;MSTKNVDNITPSQCKAARALLELTQSELAEAARLGLSTIVDFEKKRRQVSVAAIQAIRDALAACGVEFIDENGGGAGVRLRKRHQKKS
;
A
#
# COMPACT_ATOMS: atom_id res chain seq x y z
N MET A 1 16.65 1.05 -17.46
CA MET A 1 16.31 1.07 -16.94
C MET A 1 15.49 0.83 -16.34
N SER A 2 15.37 0.99 -16.13
CA SER A 2 14.75 0.84 -15.55
C SER A 2 13.86 0.69 -15.27
N THR A 3 13.45 0.67 -15.23
CA THR A 3 12.64 0.64 -14.95
C THR A 3 12.04 0.08 -14.12
N LYS A 4 11.85 -0.04 -13.64
CA LYS A 4 11.45 -0.57 -12.79
C LYS A 4 10.22 -0.48 -12.34
N ASN A 5 9.47 -0.91 -12.06
CA ASN A 5 8.35 -0.97 -11.53
C ASN A 5 8.15 -0.10 -10.50
N VAL A 6 8.38 1.02 -10.70
CA VAL A 6 8.36 2.00 -9.70
C VAL A 6 7.03 2.29 -9.14
N ASP A 7 5.99 1.87 -9.80
CA ASP A 7 4.66 2.15 -9.29
C ASP A 7 4.20 1.18 -8.22
N ASN A 8 4.95 0.13 -8.02
CA ASN A 8 4.56 -0.88 -7.05
C ASN A 8 5.09 -0.52 -5.68
N ILE A 9 4.28 -0.78 -4.68
CA ILE A 9 4.69 -0.54 -3.31
C ILE A 9 5.39 -1.77 -2.77
N THR A 10 6.14 -1.56 -1.71
CA THR A 10 6.83 -2.64 -1.03
C THR A 10 5.96 -3.17 0.11
N PRO A 11 6.26 -4.38 0.58
CA PRO A 11 5.56 -4.88 1.77
C PRO A 11 5.66 -3.95 2.97
N SER A 12 6.81 -3.31 3.14
CA SER A 12 6.98 -2.36 4.25
C SER A 12 6.09 -1.15 4.09
N GLN A 13 5.96 -0.64 2.88
CA GLN A 13 5.06 0.48 2.64
C GLN A 13 3.62 0.08 2.92
N CYS A 14 3.25 -1.15 2.56
CA CYS A 14 1.90 -1.63 2.82
C CYS A 14 1.61 -1.65 4.31
N LYS A 15 2.54 -2.20 5.09
CA LYS A 15 2.36 -2.27 6.54
C LYS A 15 2.30 -0.88 7.15
N ALA A 16 3.18 0.01 6.70
CA ALA A 16 3.20 1.37 7.22
C ALA A 16 1.90 2.10 6.88
N ALA A 17 1.41 1.93 5.66
CA ALA A 17 0.16 2.56 5.26
C ALA A 17 -1.00 2.08 6.11
N ARG A 18 -1.07 0.75 6.34
CA ARG A 18 -2.12 0.22 7.20
C ARG A 18 -2.05 0.82 8.60
N ALA A 19 -0.83 0.93 9.12
CA ALA A 19 -0.65 1.49 10.45
C ALA A 19 -1.13 2.93 10.51
N LEU A 20 -0.77 3.72 9.50
CA LEU A 20 -1.20 5.11 9.45
C LEU A 20 -2.72 5.23 9.37
N LEU A 21 -3.35 4.33 8.65
CA LEU A 21 -4.80 4.36 8.46
C LEU A 21 -5.55 3.56 9.53
N GLU A 22 -4.80 2.85 10.37
CA GLU A 22 -5.37 1.99 11.40
C GLU A 22 -6.27 0.91 10.79
N LEU A 23 -5.80 0.37 9.68
CA LEU A 23 -6.52 -0.72 9.00
C LEU A 23 -5.94 -2.06 9.38
N THR A 24 -6.82 -3.03 9.58
CA THR A 24 -6.37 -4.41 9.72
C THR A 24 -6.08 -4.99 8.34
N GLN A 25 -5.39 -6.13 8.33
CA GLN A 25 -5.16 -6.84 7.08
C GLN A 25 -6.48 -7.25 6.44
N SER A 26 -7.45 -7.66 7.26
CA SER A 26 -8.76 -8.05 6.73
C SER A 26 -9.47 -6.89 6.09
N GLU A 27 -9.40 -5.73 6.72
CA GLU A 27 -10.04 -4.54 6.15
C GLU A 27 -9.39 -4.14 4.84
N LEU A 28 -8.07 -4.24 4.76
CA LEU A 28 -7.39 -3.94 3.51
C LEU A 28 -7.76 -4.94 2.44
N ALA A 29 -7.81 -6.23 2.78
CA ALA A 29 -8.19 -7.25 1.82
C ALA A 29 -9.56 -6.96 1.24
N GLU A 30 -10.49 -6.59 2.10
CA GLU A 30 -11.84 -6.27 1.66
C GLU A 30 -11.84 -5.06 0.73
N ALA A 31 -11.11 -4.01 1.10
CA ALA A 31 -11.07 -2.81 0.29
C ALA A 31 -10.43 -3.08 -1.07
N ALA A 32 -9.44 -3.94 -1.10
CA ALA A 32 -8.73 -4.26 -2.35
C ALA A 32 -9.41 -5.38 -3.13
N ARG A 33 -10.44 -6.00 -2.54
CA ARG A 33 -11.15 -7.12 -3.14
C ARG A 33 -10.24 -8.30 -3.39
N LEU A 34 -9.41 -8.57 -2.41
CA LEU A 34 -8.47 -9.70 -2.45
C LEU A 34 -8.71 -10.57 -1.25
N GLY A 35 -8.22 -11.80 -1.33
CA GLY A 35 -8.26 -12.68 -0.17
C GLY A 35 -7.30 -12.21 0.89
N LEU A 36 -7.64 -12.49 2.14
CA LEU A 36 -6.78 -12.13 3.26
C LEU A 36 -5.40 -12.75 3.10
N SER A 37 -5.34 -13.99 2.63
CA SER A 37 -4.05 -14.67 2.48
C SER A 37 -3.13 -13.92 1.51
N THR A 38 -3.69 -13.27 0.51
CA THR A 38 -2.89 -12.50 -0.43
C THR A 38 -2.21 -11.33 0.27
N ILE A 39 -2.93 -10.64 1.15
CA ILE A 39 -2.37 -9.53 1.91
C ILE A 39 -1.27 -10.05 2.84
N VAL A 40 -1.56 -11.13 3.56
CA VAL A 40 -0.60 -11.69 4.50
C VAL A 40 0.66 -12.13 3.77
N ASP A 41 0.48 -12.83 2.64
CA ASP A 41 1.63 -13.31 1.89
C ASP A 41 2.47 -12.17 1.34
N PHE A 42 1.81 -11.11 0.88
CA PHE A 42 2.54 -9.96 0.38
C PHE A 42 3.35 -9.30 1.49
N GLU A 43 2.72 -9.06 2.63
CA GLU A 43 3.41 -8.36 3.71
C GLU A 43 4.53 -9.19 4.32
N LYS A 44 4.37 -10.49 4.31
CA LYS A 44 5.39 -11.37 4.89
C LYS A 44 6.38 -11.89 3.86
N LYS A 45 6.19 -11.51 2.61
CA LYS A 45 7.07 -11.93 1.52
C LYS A 45 7.11 -13.45 1.38
N ARG A 46 5.97 -14.08 1.64
CA ARG A 46 5.92 -15.54 1.60
C ARG A 46 5.93 -16.10 0.19
N ARG A 47 5.36 -15.37 -0.74
CA ARG A 47 5.33 -15.78 -2.13
C ARG A 47 5.25 -14.54 -2.98
N GLN A 48 5.48 -14.74 -4.25
CA GLN A 48 5.39 -13.64 -5.17
C GLN A 48 3.93 -13.37 -5.48
N VAL A 49 3.49 -12.17 -5.16
CA VAL A 49 2.13 -11.76 -5.40
C VAL A 49 2.10 -11.05 -6.75
N SER A 50 1.04 -11.28 -7.51
CA SER A 50 0.96 -10.72 -8.86
C SER A 50 0.99 -9.19 -8.84
N VAL A 51 1.47 -8.64 -9.94
CA VAL A 51 1.51 -7.19 -10.09
C VAL A 51 0.11 -6.61 -9.97
N ALA A 52 -0.88 -7.29 -10.56
CA ALA A 52 -2.25 -6.81 -10.49
C ALA A 52 -2.75 -6.75 -9.06
N ALA A 53 -2.40 -7.74 -8.24
CA ALA A 53 -2.81 -7.74 -6.85
C ALA A 53 -2.12 -6.62 -6.07
N ILE A 54 -0.83 -6.43 -6.32
CA ILE A 54 -0.09 -5.35 -5.65
C ILE A 54 -0.68 -4.00 -6.03
N GLN A 55 -1.04 -3.83 -7.29
CA GLN A 55 -1.66 -2.59 -7.74
C GLN A 55 -3.01 -2.37 -7.05
N ALA A 56 -3.78 -3.45 -6.88
CA ALA A 56 -5.06 -3.34 -6.18
C ALA A 56 -4.85 -2.91 -4.73
N ILE A 57 -3.83 -3.44 -4.08
CA ILE A 57 -3.50 -3.05 -2.71
C ILE A 57 -3.14 -1.57 -2.66
N ARG A 58 -2.28 -1.14 -3.58
CA ARG A 58 -1.86 0.25 -3.64
C ARG A 58 -3.05 1.17 -3.84
N ASP A 59 -3.89 0.82 -4.79
CA ASP A 59 -5.06 1.66 -5.09
C ASP A 59 -6.00 1.75 -3.91
N ALA A 60 -6.21 0.65 -3.21
CA ALA A 60 -7.10 0.65 -2.05
C ALA A 60 -6.54 1.55 -0.95
N LEU A 61 -5.25 1.45 -0.68
CA LEU A 61 -4.63 2.27 0.36
C LEU A 61 -4.65 3.74 -0.04
N ALA A 62 -4.37 4.04 -1.30
CA ALA A 62 -4.40 5.42 -1.77
C ALA A 62 -5.80 6.00 -1.63
N ALA A 63 -6.81 5.20 -1.95
CA ALA A 63 -8.20 5.65 -1.82
C ALA A 63 -8.55 5.92 -0.37
N CYS A 64 -7.90 5.23 0.56
CA CYS A 64 -8.15 5.43 1.98
C CYS A 64 -7.41 6.63 2.55
N GLY A 65 -6.49 7.25 1.78
CA GLY A 65 -5.93 8.51 2.18
C GLY A 65 -4.45 8.58 2.41
N VAL A 66 -3.67 7.68 1.80
CA VAL A 66 -2.22 7.78 1.91
C VAL A 66 -1.60 8.09 0.57
N GLU A 67 -0.41 8.64 0.63
CA GLU A 67 0.45 8.84 -0.53
C GLU A 67 1.69 8.00 -0.36
N PHE A 68 2.13 7.39 -1.45
CA PHE A 68 3.35 6.60 -1.42
C PHE A 68 4.50 7.44 -1.96
N ILE A 69 5.62 7.35 -1.28
CA ILE A 69 6.80 8.11 -1.63
C ILE A 69 7.80 7.15 -2.22
N ASP A 70 8.17 7.39 -3.48
CA ASP A 70 9.10 6.52 -4.17
C ASP A 70 10.50 6.70 -3.62
N GLU A 71 11.27 5.63 -3.79
CA GLU A 71 12.68 5.69 -3.45
C GLU A 71 13.36 6.72 -4.33
N ASN A 72 13.96 7.72 -3.72
CA ASN A 72 14.64 8.74 -4.52
C ASN A 72 15.80 9.32 -3.72
N GLY A 73 16.56 8.44 -3.10
CA GLY A 73 17.71 8.84 -2.32
C GLY A 73 17.46 8.91 -0.85
N GLY A 74 16.19 9.00 -0.47
CA GLY A 74 15.84 9.06 0.94
C GLY A 74 15.11 7.83 1.44
N GLY A 75 14.91 6.85 0.54
CA GLY A 75 14.17 5.66 0.88
C GLY A 75 12.69 5.80 0.56
N ALA A 76 12.07 4.66 0.28
CA ALA A 76 10.65 4.62 0.00
C ALA A 76 9.88 4.90 1.29
N GLY A 77 8.73 5.54 1.17
CA GLY A 77 7.94 5.86 2.34
C GLY A 77 6.48 5.97 2.03
N VAL A 78 5.74 6.41 3.02
CA VAL A 78 4.30 6.60 2.90
C VAL A 78 3.91 7.65 3.92
N ARG A 79 2.89 8.43 3.57
CA ARG A 79 2.37 9.43 4.51
C ARG A 79 0.89 9.60 4.27
N LEU A 80 0.21 10.14 5.28
CA LEU A 80 -1.19 10.49 5.10
C LEU A 80 -1.29 11.67 4.15
N ARG A 81 -2.28 11.61 3.26
CA ARG A 81 -2.52 12.70 2.34
C ARG A 81 -3.08 13.86 3.14
N LYS A 82 -2.64 15.05 2.78
CA LYS A 82 -3.10 16.22 3.48
C LYS A 82 -4.61 16.38 3.28
N ARG A 83 -5.36 16.54 4.40
CA ARG A 83 -6.79 16.66 4.30
C ARG A 83 -7.15 18.10 4.24
N HIS A 84 -8.10 18.30 3.53
CA HIS A 84 -8.58 19.60 3.60
C HIS A 84 -9.64 19.61 4.60
N GLN A 85 -10.08 19.45 4.75
CA GLN A 85 -11.06 19.37 5.41
C GLN A 85 -11.61 19.93 5.89
N LYS A 86 -11.84 20.11 6.05
CA LYS A 86 -12.30 20.42 6.49
C LYS A 86 -12.70 20.67 6.96
N LYS A 87 -13.04 20.85 7.19
CA LYS A 87 -13.55 21.00 7.61
C LYS A 87 -13.83 21.10 7.98
N SER A 88 -13.99 21.31 8.15
CA SER A 88 -14.31 21.36 8.46
C SER A 88 -14.54 21.42 8.58
#